data_ae9f7883ef7eb15e95e79e3665875044
#
_entry.id   ae9f7883ef7eb15e95e79e3665875044
#
_cell.length_a   1.000
_cell.length_b   1.000
_cell.length_c   1.000
_cell.angle_alpha   90.00
_cell.angle_beta   90.00
_cell.angle_gamma   90.00
#
_symmetry.space_group_name_H-M   'P 1'
#
loop_
_entity.id
_entity.type
_entity.pdbx_description
1 polymer ?
#
loop_
_entity_poly.entity_id
_entity_poly.type
_entity_poly.pdbx_seq_one_letter_code
_entity_poly.pdbx_strand_id
1 'polypeptide(L)'
;MQIRGESLTVAYYADIYVLLDVSVEAPENKITCVIGPNGAGKSTLLKTIFGYLIPRSGKVYLDERDITPLPAQQRMSLGIGYVDQLHSVFPEMSVDENLELGAWTFRRDKNRIAEAKDRIYEHYPSLAARRAIHAGLMSGGEQRMLEIARVLMPDPSLILLDEPSAGLSPKITEEIYDDITRLKEIGKTILIVDQNLNSAVPRSDYLYVMELGEVSAHGPTGELGDDLRQIVSDWLSVT
;
A
#
# COMPACT_ATOMS: atom_id res chain seq x y z
N MET A 1 13.58 -7.63 -1.53
CA MET A 1 12.42 -8.30 -0.86
C MET A 1 11.25 -8.31 -1.82
N GLN A 2 10.80 -9.46 -2.22
CA GLN A 2 9.70 -9.70 -3.17
C GLN A 2 8.52 -10.30 -2.41
N ILE A 3 7.28 -9.99 -2.82
CA ILE A 3 6.07 -10.60 -2.28
C ILE A 3 5.29 -11.29 -3.40
N ARG A 4 4.75 -12.48 -3.12
CA ARG A 4 3.96 -13.26 -4.07
C ARG A 4 2.76 -13.89 -3.37
N GLY A 5 1.58 -13.69 -3.93
CA GLY A 5 0.36 -14.44 -3.63
C GLY A 5 0.12 -15.47 -4.72
N GLU A 6 -0.10 -16.72 -4.37
CA GLU A 6 -0.36 -17.81 -5.30
C GLU A 6 -1.74 -18.41 -5.06
N SER A 7 -2.57 -18.42 -6.09
CA SER A 7 -3.90 -19.05 -6.12
C SER A 7 -4.76 -18.70 -4.90
N LEU A 8 -4.76 -17.42 -4.51
CA LEU A 8 -5.44 -16.94 -3.31
C LEU A 8 -6.97 -16.99 -3.49
N THR A 9 -7.65 -17.77 -2.67
CA THR A 9 -9.09 -17.76 -2.54
C THR A 9 -9.47 -17.27 -1.14
N VAL A 10 -10.26 -16.20 -1.06
CA VAL A 10 -10.61 -15.55 0.20
C VAL A 10 -12.11 -15.33 0.30
N ALA A 11 -12.66 -15.65 1.46
CA ALA A 11 -14.06 -15.38 1.80
C ALA A 11 -14.15 -14.71 3.18
N TYR A 12 -15.00 -13.69 3.33
CA TYR A 12 -15.28 -13.06 4.63
C TYR A 12 -16.17 -13.93 5.52
N TYR A 13 -17.15 -14.61 4.91
CA TYR A 13 -18.05 -15.57 5.56
C TYR A 13 -18.02 -16.88 4.80
N ALA A 14 -18.72 -17.90 5.31
CA ALA A 14 -18.65 -19.25 4.75
C ALA A 14 -18.86 -19.29 3.22
N ASP A 15 -19.76 -18.44 2.70
CA ASP A 15 -20.25 -18.51 1.31
C ASP A 15 -20.02 -17.20 0.51
N ILE A 16 -19.35 -16.18 1.09
CA ILE A 16 -19.10 -14.91 0.40
C ILE A 16 -17.63 -14.85 -0.01
N TYR A 17 -17.35 -15.37 -1.18
CA TYR A 17 -16.04 -15.32 -1.79
C TYR A 17 -15.79 -13.93 -2.40
N VAL A 18 -14.58 -13.39 -2.18
CA VAL A 18 -14.15 -12.09 -2.68
C VAL A 18 -12.92 -12.21 -3.55
N LEU A 19 -12.04 -13.17 -3.29
CA LEU A 19 -10.95 -13.53 -4.20
C LEU A 19 -11.14 -14.97 -4.64
N LEU A 20 -10.96 -15.20 -5.95
CA LEU A 20 -11.13 -16.49 -6.62
C LEU A 20 -9.85 -16.79 -7.40
N ASP A 21 -9.00 -17.65 -6.86
CA ASP A 21 -7.75 -18.10 -7.49
C ASP A 21 -6.80 -16.97 -7.95
N VAL A 22 -6.68 -15.92 -7.15
CA VAL A 22 -5.88 -14.73 -7.47
C VAL A 22 -4.40 -15.02 -7.26
N SER A 23 -3.59 -14.80 -8.31
CA SER A 23 -2.14 -14.81 -8.22
C SER A 23 -1.57 -13.44 -8.56
N VAL A 24 -0.65 -12.94 -7.72
CA VAL A 24 -0.02 -11.62 -7.87
C VAL A 24 1.41 -11.67 -7.35
N GLU A 25 2.29 -10.94 -8.01
CA GLU A 25 3.70 -10.80 -7.62
C GLU A 25 4.12 -9.34 -7.65
N ALA A 26 4.81 -8.90 -6.61
CA ALA A 26 5.51 -7.61 -6.60
C ALA A 26 7.01 -7.87 -6.47
N PRO A 27 7.75 -7.78 -7.60
CA PRO A 27 9.19 -8.00 -7.63
C PRO A 27 9.94 -6.95 -6.83
N GLU A 28 11.13 -7.32 -6.36
CA GLU A 28 11.99 -6.44 -5.57
C GLU A 28 12.30 -5.13 -6.30
N ASN A 29 12.26 -4.01 -5.54
CA ASN A 29 12.57 -2.66 -6.03
C ASN A 29 11.70 -2.22 -7.22
N LYS A 30 10.46 -2.69 -7.28
CA LYS A 30 9.47 -2.34 -8.31
C LYS A 30 8.20 -1.79 -7.68
N ILE A 31 7.47 -1.00 -8.46
CA ILE A 31 6.10 -0.62 -8.19
C ILE A 31 5.19 -1.55 -8.99
N THR A 32 4.45 -2.40 -8.29
CA THR A 32 3.37 -3.20 -8.87
C THR A 32 2.04 -2.55 -8.50
N CYS A 33 1.19 -2.31 -9.47
CA CYS A 33 -0.13 -1.75 -9.25
C CYS A 33 -1.22 -2.77 -9.60
N VAL A 34 -2.20 -2.89 -8.72
CA VAL A 34 -3.43 -3.66 -8.96
C VAL A 34 -4.56 -2.66 -9.15
N ILE A 35 -5.12 -2.63 -10.34
CA ILE A 35 -6.23 -1.75 -10.71
C ILE A 35 -7.52 -2.54 -10.86
N GLY A 36 -8.65 -1.87 -10.75
CA GLY A 36 -9.97 -2.49 -10.91
C GLY A 36 -11.08 -1.63 -10.32
N PRO A 37 -12.34 -1.91 -10.67
CA PRO A 37 -13.49 -1.21 -10.12
C PRO A 37 -13.65 -1.42 -8.61
N ASN A 38 -14.53 -0.62 -8.00
CA ASN A 38 -14.90 -0.82 -6.61
C ASN A 38 -15.57 -2.19 -6.43
N GLY A 39 -15.19 -2.91 -5.38
CA GLY A 39 -15.70 -4.27 -5.14
C GLY A 39 -14.94 -5.38 -5.89
N ALA A 40 -13.94 -5.07 -6.72
CA ALA A 40 -13.14 -6.09 -7.42
C ALA A 40 -12.28 -6.99 -6.50
N GLY A 41 -12.15 -6.67 -5.20
CA GLY A 41 -11.37 -7.46 -4.25
C GLY A 41 -9.97 -6.90 -3.94
N LYS A 42 -9.59 -5.75 -4.49
CA LYS A 42 -8.24 -5.15 -4.34
C LYS A 42 -7.78 -5.00 -2.88
N SER A 43 -8.57 -4.34 -2.04
CA SER A 43 -8.24 -4.19 -0.61
C SER A 43 -8.22 -5.53 0.13
N THR A 44 -9.07 -6.48 -0.29
CA THR A 44 -9.06 -7.86 0.25
C THR A 44 -7.75 -8.56 -0.08
N LEU A 45 -7.23 -8.37 -1.28
CA LEU A 45 -5.92 -8.88 -1.68
C LEU A 45 -4.80 -8.32 -0.79
N LEU A 46 -4.72 -7.01 -0.62
CA LEU A 46 -3.70 -6.40 0.26
C LEU A 46 -3.85 -6.86 1.72
N LYS A 47 -5.08 -6.92 2.25
CA LYS A 47 -5.34 -7.41 3.61
C LYS A 47 -4.92 -8.87 3.79
N THR A 48 -5.07 -9.69 2.75
CA THR A 48 -4.61 -11.08 2.76
C THR A 48 -3.08 -11.15 2.72
N ILE A 49 -2.43 -10.38 1.84
CA ILE A 49 -0.97 -10.29 1.76
C ILE A 49 -0.36 -9.74 3.06
N PHE A 50 -1.03 -8.80 3.73
CA PHE A 50 -0.57 -8.26 5.00
C PHE A 50 -0.85 -9.19 6.20
N GLY A 51 -1.77 -10.16 6.08
CA GLY A 51 -2.11 -11.12 7.14
C GLY A 51 -3.24 -10.68 8.09
N TYR A 52 -4.08 -9.72 7.66
CA TYR A 52 -5.36 -9.44 8.31
C TYR A 52 -6.43 -10.48 7.96
N LEU A 53 -6.31 -11.09 6.78
CA LEU A 53 -7.19 -12.16 6.32
C LEU A 53 -6.35 -13.41 6.04
N ILE A 54 -6.89 -14.55 6.40
CA ILE A 54 -6.30 -15.86 6.09
C ILE A 54 -7.01 -16.42 4.88
N PRO A 55 -6.32 -16.76 3.78
CA PRO A 55 -6.95 -17.34 2.61
C PRO A 55 -7.51 -18.74 2.92
N ARG A 56 -8.60 -19.11 2.26
CA ARG A 56 -9.17 -20.47 2.30
C ARG A 56 -8.29 -21.47 1.56
N SER A 57 -7.68 -21.03 0.46
CA SER A 57 -6.68 -21.76 -0.29
C SER A 57 -5.67 -20.79 -0.89
N GLY A 58 -4.55 -21.32 -1.37
CA GLY A 58 -3.43 -20.54 -1.87
C GLY A 58 -2.45 -20.17 -0.78
N LYS A 59 -1.38 -19.47 -1.16
CA LYS A 59 -0.28 -19.13 -0.26
C LYS A 59 0.25 -17.72 -0.52
N VAL A 60 0.85 -17.14 0.52
CA VAL A 60 1.59 -15.88 0.45
C VAL A 60 3.05 -16.15 0.78
N TYR A 61 3.95 -15.75 -0.12
CA TYR A 61 5.39 -15.91 0.04
C TYR A 61 6.08 -14.54 0.12
N LEU A 62 6.98 -14.43 1.07
CA LEU A 62 7.95 -13.33 1.14
C LEU A 62 9.31 -13.89 0.75
N ASP A 63 9.82 -13.47 -0.39
CA ASP A 63 10.90 -14.19 -1.09
C ASP A 63 10.51 -15.69 -1.24
N GLU A 64 11.30 -16.63 -0.74
CA GLU A 64 10.99 -18.06 -0.79
C GLU A 64 10.26 -18.58 0.47
N ARG A 65 9.99 -17.69 1.44
CA ARG A 65 9.38 -18.08 2.71
C ARG A 65 7.86 -18.04 2.65
N ASP A 66 7.19 -19.14 2.93
CA ASP A 66 5.74 -19.18 3.16
C ASP A 66 5.40 -18.41 4.45
N ILE A 67 4.71 -17.30 4.30
CA ILE A 67 4.24 -16.44 5.40
C ILE A 67 2.72 -16.53 5.60
N THR A 68 2.04 -17.42 4.88
CA THR A 68 0.58 -17.60 4.96
C THR A 68 0.07 -17.73 6.39
N PRO A 69 0.69 -18.56 7.27
CA PRO A 69 0.20 -18.75 8.63
C PRO A 69 0.54 -17.60 9.59
N LEU A 70 1.37 -16.62 9.15
CA LEU A 70 1.83 -15.54 10.00
C LEU A 70 0.79 -14.42 10.09
N PRO A 71 0.41 -13.96 11.29
CA PRO A 71 -0.47 -12.80 11.45
C PRO A 71 0.25 -11.50 11.08
N ALA A 72 -0.50 -10.44 10.82
CA ALA A 72 -0.01 -9.13 10.40
C ALA A 72 1.15 -8.60 11.26
N GLN A 73 1.07 -8.72 12.59
CA GLN A 73 2.13 -8.27 13.51
C GLN A 73 3.49 -8.94 13.21
N GLN A 74 3.48 -10.24 12.88
CA GLN A 74 4.71 -10.95 12.54
C GLN A 74 5.21 -10.54 11.15
N ARG A 75 4.30 -10.30 10.18
CA ARG A 75 4.66 -9.82 8.84
C ARG A 75 5.25 -8.41 8.90
N MET A 76 4.73 -7.52 9.75
CA MET A 76 5.38 -6.22 10.03
C MET A 76 6.82 -6.39 10.52
N SER A 77 7.06 -7.34 11.41
CA SER A 77 8.42 -7.62 11.92
C SER A 77 9.36 -8.19 10.86
N LEU A 78 8.83 -8.69 9.75
CA LEU A 78 9.59 -9.12 8.57
C LEU A 78 9.88 -7.97 7.60
N GLY A 79 9.44 -6.74 7.90
CA GLY A 79 9.69 -5.56 7.07
C GLY A 79 8.58 -5.25 6.06
N ILE A 80 7.33 -5.66 6.34
CA ILE A 80 6.17 -5.30 5.52
C ILE A 80 5.42 -4.15 6.20
N GLY A 81 5.28 -3.01 5.51
CA GLY A 81 4.44 -1.88 5.91
C GLY A 81 3.09 -1.91 5.20
N TYR A 82 2.04 -1.43 5.84
CA TYR A 82 0.69 -1.33 5.25
C TYR A 82 0.06 0.02 5.56
N VAL A 83 -0.35 0.72 4.52
CA VAL A 83 -1.10 1.97 4.58
C VAL A 83 -2.53 1.68 4.16
N ASP A 84 -3.46 1.80 5.10
CA ASP A 84 -4.90 1.55 4.88
C ASP A 84 -5.54 2.69 4.05
N GLN A 85 -6.63 2.40 3.37
CA GLN A 85 -7.47 3.38 2.68
C GLN A 85 -8.07 4.41 3.64
N LEU A 86 -8.50 3.97 4.83
CA LEU A 86 -9.10 4.84 5.83
C LEU A 86 -8.04 5.71 6.51
N HIS A 87 -8.39 7.00 6.68
CA HIS A 87 -7.53 7.91 7.43
C HIS A 87 -7.34 7.42 8.87
N SER A 88 -6.08 7.31 9.27
CA SER A 88 -5.67 6.69 10.51
C SER A 88 -4.80 7.58 11.40
N VAL A 89 -4.71 8.89 11.12
CA VAL A 89 -4.03 9.84 12.00
C VAL A 89 -4.77 9.95 13.34
N PHE A 90 -4.03 10.22 14.40
CA PHE A 90 -4.57 10.56 15.70
C PHE A 90 -4.66 12.10 15.77
N PRO A 91 -5.86 12.69 15.59
CA PRO A 91 -6.01 14.13 15.36
C PRO A 91 -5.59 14.99 16.56
N GLU A 92 -5.76 14.48 17.78
CA GLU A 92 -5.39 15.16 19.03
C GLU A 92 -3.89 15.06 19.38
N MET A 93 -3.14 14.24 18.63
CA MET A 93 -1.70 14.08 18.79
C MET A 93 -0.96 14.95 17.78
N SER A 94 0.22 15.44 18.16
CA SER A 94 1.13 16.14 17.26
C SER A 94 1.66 15.22 16.15
N VAL A 95 2.24 15.80 15.11
CA VAL A 95 2.97 15.06 14.07
C VAL A 95 4.03 14.16 14.70
N ASP A 96 4.81 14.68 15.63
CA ASP A 96 5.89 13.95 16.32
C ASP A 96 5.38 12.74 17.11
N GLU A 97 4.26 12.90 17.83
CA GLU A 97 3.61 11.81 18.56
C GLU A 97 2.97 10.77 17.63
N ASN A 98 2.34 11.21 16.52
CA ASN A 98 1.82 10.29 15.50
C ASN A 98 2.93 9.43 14.91
N LEU A 99 4.09 9.99 14.58
CA LEU A 99 5.24 9.23 14.10
C LEU A 99 5.73 8.22 15.14
N GLU A 100 5.78 8.60 16.41
CA GLU A 100 6.24 7.71 17.48
C GLU A 100 5.38 6.44 17.62
N LEU A 101 4.09 6.51 17.29
CA LEU A 101 3.24 5.31 17.24
C LEU A 101 3.72 4.30 16.19
N GLY A 102 4.31 4.76 15.08
CA GLY A 102 4.93 3.88 14.07
C GLY A 102 6.13 3.09 14.60
N ALA A 103 6.77 3.58 15.67
CA ALA A 103 7.89 2.93 16.32
C ALA A 103 7.47 1.86 17.36
N TRP A 104 6.19 1.42 17.40
CA TRP A 104 5.66 0.52 18.42
C TRP A 104 6.48 -0.77 18.59
N THR A 105 7.01 -1.33 17.53
CA THR A 105 7.82 -2.57 17.56
C THR A 105 9.16 -2.39 18.29
N PHE A 106 9.68 -1.17 18.36
CA PHE A 106 10.93 -0.80 19.04
C PHE A 106 10.76 0.38 20.02
N ARG A 107 9.56 0.57 20.57
CA ARG A 107 9.17 1.69 21.45
C ARG A 107 10.01 1.88 22.71
N ARG A 108 10.80 0.88 23.10
CA ARG A 108 11.72 0.97 24.25
C ARG A 108 13.10 1.51 23.90
N ASP A 109 13.42 1.57 22.61
CA ASP A 109 14.71 2.04 22.10
C ASP A 109 14.61 3.49 21.67
N LYS A 110 14.88 4.41 22.61
CA LYS A 110 14.78 5.86 22.37
C LYS A 110 15.74 6.36 21.29
N ASN A 111 16.93 5.77 21.18
CA ASN A 111 17.91 6.17 20.18
C ASN A 111 17.42 5.80 18.79
N ARG A 112 16.95 4.57 18.61
CA ARG A 112 16.38 4.11 17.34
C ARG A 112 15.13 4.90 16.94
N ILE A 113 14.29 5.33 17.91
CA ILE A 113 13.14 6.19 17.63
C ILE A 113 13.61 7.55 17.10
N ALA A 114 14.61 8.17 17.74
CA ALA A 114 15.16 9.45 17.31
C ALA A 114 15.74 9.36 15.88
N GLU A 115 16.58 8.36 15.62
CA GLU A 115 17.15 8.09 14.29
C GLU A 115 16.07 7.87 13.23
N ALA A 116 15.01 7.12 13.56
CA ALA A 116 13.89 6.90 12.67
C ALA A 116 13.13 8.20 12.37
N LYS A 117 12.87 9.05 13.38
CA LYS A 117 12.25 10.36 13.19
C LYS A 117 13.12 11.28 12.33
N ASP A 118 14.43 11.31 12.56
CA ASP A 118 15.36 12.15 11.77
C ASP A 118 15.32 11.73 10.30
N ARG A 119 15.35 10.43 10.00
CA ARG A 119 15.20 9.91 8.64
C ARG A 119 13.86 10.30 8.01
N ILE A 120 12.75 10.21 8.76
CA ILE A 120 11.44 10.63 8.28
C ILE A 120 11.40 12.14 8.03
N TYR A 121 11.95 12.96 8.90
CA TYR A 121 11.97 14.41 8.74
C TYR A 121 12.89 14.89 7.61
N GLU A 122 13.95 14.15 7.32
CA GLU A 122 14.79 14.38 6.14
C GLU A 122 13.99 14.09 4.85
N HIS A 123 13.24 12.99 4.83
CA HIS A 123 12.41 12.60 3.68
C HIS A 123 11.19 13.53 3.51
N TYR A 124 10.59 13.99 4.61
CA TYR A 124 9.40 14.84 4.65
C TYR A 124 9.66 16.18 5.36
N PRO A 125 10.34 17.16 4.72
CA PRO A 125 10.61 18.46 5.34
C PRO A 125 9.37 19.24 5.77
N SER A 126 8.22 19.03 5.08
CA SER A 126 6.93 19.62 5.43
C SER A 126 6.43 19.14 6.79
N LEU A 127 6.60 17.87 7.12
CA LEU A 127 6.27 17.31 8.43
C LEU A 127 7.26 17.80 9.49
N ALA A 128 8.55 17.93 9.15
CA ALA A 128 9.57 18.46 10.05
C ALA A 128 9.25 19.88 10.51
N ALA A 129 8.77 20.74 9.62
CA ALA A 129 8.36 22.12 9.93
C ALA A 129 7.11 22.19 10.84
N ARG A 130 6.35 21.10 10.94
CA ARG A 130 5.07 21.01 11.67
C ARG A 130 5.07 19.98 12.79
N ARG A 131 6.23 19.53 13.25
CA ARG A 131 6.35 18.44 14.23
C ARG A 131 5.52 18.59 15.50
N ALA A 132 5.32 19.83 15.97
CA ALA A 132 4.56 20.15 17.17
C ALA A 132 3.06 20.47 16.91
N ILE A 133 2.63 20.47 15.64
CA ILE A 133 1.23 20.76 15.28
C ILE A 133 0.41 19.49 15.44
N HIS A 134 -0.80 19.62 15.98
CA HIS A 134 -1.75 18.51 16.06
C HIS A 134 -2.19 18.08 14.67
N ALA A 135 -2.23 16.77 14.43
CA ALA A 135 -2.56 16.22 13.11
C ALA A 135 -3.96 16.61 12.62
N GLY A 136 -4.91 16.85 13.52
CA GLY A 136 -6.25 17.32 13.19
C GLY A 136 -6.30 18.72 12.57
N LEU A 137 -5.24 19.53 12.70
CA LEU A 137 -5.12 20.87 12.10
C LEU A 137 -4.42 20.85 10.73
N MET A 138 -4.02 19.68 10.24
CA MET A 138 -3.38 19.50 8.94
C MET A 138 -4.41 19.31 7.84
N SER A 139 -4.05 19.66 6.60
CA SER A 139 -4.86 19.30 5.43
C SER A 139 -4.93 17.79 5.22
N GLY A 140 -5.94 17.30 4.50
CA GLY A 140 -6.08 15.87 4.21
C GLY A 140 -4.85 15.26 3.54
N GLY A 141 -4.19 16.00 2.63
CA GLY A 141 -2.95 15.56 2.00
C GLY A 141 -1.77 15.47 2.96
N GLU A 142 -1.64 16.44 3.87
CA GLU A 142 -0.61 16.40 4.92
C GLU A 142 -0.86 15.26 5.92
N GLN A 143 -2.12 14.98 6.24
CA GLN A 143 -2.50 13.84 7.07
C GLN A 143 -2.15 12.52 6.37
N ARG A 144 -2.43 12.41 5.06
CA ARG A 144 -2.07 11.22 4.28
C ARG A 144 -0.56 11.02 4.22
N MET A 145 0.21 12.08 4.03
CA MET A 145 1.67 12.04 4.10
C MET A 145 2.17 11.58 5.48
N LEU A 146 1.54 12.05 6.57
CA LEU A 146 1.86 11.62 7.93
C LEU A 146 1.55 10.13 8.16
N GLU A 147 0.48 9.60 7.58
CA GLU A 147 0.13 8.17 7.64
C GLU A 147 1.19 7.30 6.96
N ILE A 148 1.61 7.69 5.76
CA ILE A 148 2.69 7.01 5.03
C ILE A 148 3.98 7.10 5.85
N ALA A 149 4.35 8.28 6.31
CA ALA A 149 5.55 8.53 7.12
C ALA A 149 5.57 7.67 8.40
N ARG A 150 4.41 7.51 9.07
CA ARG A 150 4.28 6.65 10.25
C ARG A 150 4.56 5.18 9.93
N VAL A 151 4.08 4.68 8.79
CA VAL A 151 4.37 3.31 8.33
C VAL A 151 5.85 3.12 7.99
N LEU A 152 6.53 4.19 7.55
CA LEU A 152 7.96 4.17 7.23
C LEU A 152 8.88 4.22 8.47
N MET A 153 8.38 4.51 9.67
CA MET A 153 9.19 4.58 10.90
C MET A 153 10.03 3.32 11.14
N PRO A 154 9.49 2.07 11.00
CA PRO A 154 10.28 0.85 11.15
C PRO A 154 11.21 0.55 9.96
N ASP A 155 11.24 1.39 8.93
CA ASP A 155 12.01 1.21 7.70
C ASP A 155 11.65 -0.06 6.92
N PRO A 156 10.37 -0.28 6.54
CA PRO A 156 9.97 -1.48 5.83
C PRO A 156 10.66 -1.56 4.45
N SER A 157 10.96 -2.78 4.02
CA SER A 157 11.49 -3.04 2.66
C SER A 157 10.37 -3.22 1.63
N LEU A 158 9.18 -3.63 2.08
CA LEU A 158 7.97 -3.77 1.27
C LEU A 158 6.87 -2.89 1.83
N ILE A 159 6.22 -2.10 0.97
CA ILE A 159 5.13 -1.20 1.33
C ILE A 159 3.88 -1.58 0.54
N LEU A 160 2.80 -1.85 1.26
CA LEU A 160 1.48 -2.10 0.70
C LEU A 160 0.64 -0.83 0.86
N LEU A 161 0.06 -0.32 -0.24
CA LEU A 161 -0.70 0.93 -0.26
C LEU A 161 -2.12 0.67 -0.78
N ASP A 162 -3.11 0.89 0.06
CA ASP A 162 -4.53 0.74 -0.28
C ASP A 162 -5.12 2.11 -0.61
N GLU A 163 -5.36 2.36 -1.91
CA GLU A 163 -5.92 3.60 -2.46
C GLU A 163 -5.28 4.86 -1.85
N PRO A 164 -3.95 5.07 -1.99
CA PRO A 164 -3.22 6.12 -1.28
C PRO A 164 -3.70 7.53 -1.60
N SER A 165 -4.37 7.72 -2.74
CA SER A 165 -4.84 9.02 -3.21
C SER A 165 -6.35 9.25 -3.03
N ALA A 166 -7.09 8.32 -2.42
CA ALA A 166 -8.54 8.42 -2.30
C ALA A 166 -8.99 9.69 -1.58
N GLY A 167 -9.92 10.44 -2.19
CA GLY A 167 -10.47 11.66 -1.61
C GLY A 167 -9.57 12.90 -1.64
N LEU A 168 -8.39 12.82 -2.27
CA LEU A 168 -7.45 13.92 -2.38
C LEU A 168 -7.65 14.74 -3.66
N SER A 169 -7.23 16.01 -3.64
CA SER A 169 -7.21 16.82 -4.84
C SER A 169 -6.17 16.33 -5.85
N PRO A 170 -6.34 16.57 -7.17
CA PRO A 170 -5.40 16.11 -8.19
C PRO A 170 -3.94 16.49 -7.92
N LYS A 171 -3.71 17.71 -7.42
CA LYS A 171 -2.35 18.17 -7.08
C LYS A 171 -1.72 17.33 -5.97
N ILE A 172 -2.46 17.07 -4.90
CA ILE A 172 -1.97 16.28 -3.77
C ILE A 172 -1.79 14.82 -4.18
N THR A 173 -2.67 14.30 -5.02
CA THR A 173 -2.52 12.96 -5.61
C THR A 173 -1.17 12.81 -6.32
N GLU A 174 -0.80 13.77 -7.18
CA GLU A 174 0.50 13.76 -7.85
C GLU A 174 1.67 13.81 -6.85
N GLU A 175 1.59 14.67 -5.82
CA GLU A 175 2.61 14.74 -4.77
C GLU A 175 2.80 13.40 -4.03
N ILE A 176 1.72 12.67 -3.73
CA ILE A 176 1.76 11.34 -3.10
C ILE A 176 2.41 10.31 -4.04
N TYR A 177 2.04 10.31 -5.33
CA TYR A 177 2.63 9.37 -6.28
C TYR A 177 4.09 9.67 -6.62
N ASP A 178 4.50 10.94 -6.59
CA ASP A 178 5.90 11.33 -6.70
C ASP A 178 6.69 10.84 -5.49
N ASP A 179 6.10 10.90 -4.30
CA ASP A 179 6.72 10.35 -3.08
C ASP A 179 6.87 8.83 -3.16
N ILE A 180 5.83 8.12 -3.61
CA ILE A 180 5.88 6.67 -3.87
C ILE A 180 7.02 6.32 -4.84
N THR A 181 7.21 7.13 -5.88
CA THR A 181 8.32 6.93 -6.83
C THR A 181 9.68 7.10 -6.16
N ARG A 182 9.85 8.12 -5.29
CA ARG A 182 11.09 8.31 -4.52
C ARG A 182 11.35 7.14 -3.57
N LEU A 183 10.31 6.57 -2.95
CA LEU A 183 10.47 5.38 -2.11
C LEU A 183 11.03 4.19 -2.90
N LYS A 184 10.57 3.99 -4.14
CA LYS A 184 11.16 2.99 -5.04
C LYS A 184 12.64 3.29 -5.34
N GLU A 185 12.98 4.55 -5.61
CA GLU A 185 14.36 4.97 -5.94
C GLU A 185 15.34 4.68 -4.80
N ILE A 186 14.89 4.73 -3.55
CA ILE A 186 15.68 4.33 -2.37
C ILE A 186 15.58 2.84 -2.04
N GLY A 187 15.10 2.02 -3.00
CA GLY A 187 15.14 0.55 -2.91
C GLY A 187 13.96 -0.10 -2.22
N LYS A 188 12.81 0.60 -2.06
CA LYS A 188 11.60 -0.03 -1.53
C LYS A 188 10.86 -0.79 -2.63
N THR A 189 10.28 -1.94 -2.26
CA THR A 189 9.30 -2.65 -3.07
C THR A 189 7.92 -2.15 -2.72
N ILE A 190 7.07 -1.92 -3.71
CA ILE A 190 5.78 -1.29 -3.49
C ILE A 190 4.69 -2.07 -4.23
N LEU A 191 3.63 -2.42 -3.50
CA LEU A 191 2.41 -2.98 -4.07
C LEU A 191 1.27 -2.02 -3.76
N ILE A 192 0.70 -1.42 -4.81
CA ILE A 192 -0.40 -0.46 -4.72
C ILE A 192 -1.66 -1.13 -5.23
N VAL A 193 -2.78 -0.91 -4.56
CA VAL A 193 -4.09 -1.08 -5.18
C VAL A 193 -4.74 0.29 -5.33
N ASP A 194 -5.25 0.61 -6.50
CA ASP A 194 -5.88 1.90 -6.76
C ASP A 194 -6.95 1.79 -7.85
N GLN A 195 -7.81 2.80 -7.92
CA GLN A 195 -8.76 3.04 -9.00
C GLN A 195 -8.34 4.25 -9.86
N ASN A 196 -7.36 5.04 -9.41
CA ASN A 196 -6.83 6.21 -10.11
C ASN A 196 -5.79 5.82 -11.14
N LEU A 197 -6.26 5.45 -12.33
CA LEU A 197 -5.42 4.98 -13.43
C LEU A 197 -4.41 6.03 -13.91
N ASN A 198 -4.83 7.31 -13.92
CA ASN A 198 -4.01 8.39 -14.47
C ASN A 198 -2.73 8.63 -13.67
N SER A 199 -2.78 8.44 -12.35
CA SER A 199 -1.62 8.67 -11.49
C SER A 199 -0.85 7.38 -11.19
N ALA A 200 -1.55 6.25 -11.01
CA ALA A 200 -0.95 4.98 -10.63
C ALA A 200 -0.22 4.29 -11.79
N VAL A 201 -0.88 4.18 -12.95
CA VAL A 201 -0.36 3.43 -14.11
C VAL A 201 0.98 3.99 -14.61
N PRO A 202 1.15 5.29 -14.88
CA PRO A 202 2.40 5.82 -15.42
C PRO A 202 3.62 5.61 -14.51
N ARG A 203 3.40 5.41 -13.21
CA ARG A 203 4.46 5.23 -12.20
C ARG A 203 4.73 3.77 -11.84
N SER A 204 3.94 2.85 -12.40
CA SER A 204 4.06 1.42 -12.13
C SER A 204 4.97 0.73 -13.15
N ASP A 205 5.74 -0.26 -12.69
CA ASP A 205 6.55 -1.13 -13.55
C ASP A 205 5.69 -2.30 -14.08
N TYR A 206 4.74 -2.78 -13.28
CA TYR A 206 3.89 -3.92 -13.58
C TYR A 206 2.45 -3.68 -13.13
N LEU A 207 1.51 -4.17 -13.89
CA LEU A 207 0.07 -4.01 -13.65
C LEU A 207 -0.64 -5.37 -13.54
N TYR A 208 -1.63 -5.40 -12.65
CA TYR A 208 -2.67 -6.40 -12.59
C TYR A 208 -4.02 -5.71 -12.72
N VAL A 209 -4.91 -6.28 -13.51
CA VAL A 209 -6.29 -5.83 -13.64
C VAL A 209 -7.17 -6.84 -12.92
N MET A 210 -7.93 -6.36 -11.94
CA MET A 210 -8.85 -7.21 -11.16
C MET A 210 -10.31 -6.87 -11.45
N GLU A 211 -11.11 -7.89 -11.67
CA GLU A 211 -12.55 -7.81 -11.84
C GLU A 211 -13.23 -8.97 -11.10
N LEU A 212 -14.29 -8.67 -10.37
CA LEU A 212 -15.15 -9.69 -9.71
C LEU A 212 -14.36 -10.75 -8.91
N GLY A 213 -13.24 -10.35 -8.31
CA GLY A 213 -12.42 -11.24 -7.48
C GLY A 213 -11.37 -12.06 -8.21
N GLU A 214 -11.17 -11.83 -9.50
CA GLU A 214 -10.21 -12.53 -10.36
C GLU A 214 -9.24 -11.55 -11.01
N VAL A 215 -8.08 -12.04 -11.51
CA VAL A 215 -7.15 -11.27 -12.35
C VAL A 215 -7.55 -11.49 -13.81
N SER A 216 -8.04 -10.45 -14.48
CA SER A 216 -8.45 -10.51 -15.88
C SER A 216 -7.30 -10.29 -16.87
N ALA A 217 -6.31 -9.47 -16.47
CA ALA A 217 -5.10 -9.20 -17.26
C ALA A 217 -3.93 -8.81 -16.35
N HIS A 218 -2.71 -9.06 -16.79
CA HIS A 218 -1.51 -8.60 -16.11
C HIS A 218 -0.32 -8.53 -17.06
N GLY A 219 0.65 -7.68 -16.75
CA GLY A 219 1.88 -7.55 -17.56
C GLY A 219 2.69 -6.30 -17.21
N PRO A 220 3.87 -6.14 -17.83
CA PRO A 220 4.62 -4.89 -17.77
C PRO A 220 3.77 -3.71 -18.27
N THR A 221 3.85 -2.58 -17.57
CA THR A 221 2.99 -1.41 -17.85
C THR A 221 3.06 -0.94 -19.30
N GLY A 222 4.25 -1.01 -19.91
CA GLY A 222 4.46 -0.59 -21.31
C GLY A 222 3.80 -1.50 -22.36
N GLU A 223 3.45 -2.73 -22.01
CA GLU A 223 2.88 -3.72 -22.92
C GLU A 223 1.35 -3.75 -22.88
N LEU A 224 0.74 -3.32 -21.77
CA LEU A 224 -0.72 -3.34 -21.57
C LEU A 224 -1.45 -2.09 -22.12
N GLY A 225 -0.74 -1.17 -22.78
CA GLY A 225 -1.24 0.17 -23.11
C GLY A 225 -2.56 0.23 -23.89
N ASP A 226 -2.76 -0.60 -24.90
CA ASP A 226 -4.00 -0.61 -25.71
C ASP A 226 -5.09 -1.46 -25.07
N ASP A 227 -4.74 -2.59 -24.46
CA ASP A 227 -5.67 -3.44 -23.72
C ASP A 227 -6.26 -2.71 -22.51
N LEU A 228 -5.43 -1.93 -21.79
CA LEU A 228 -5.91 -1.09 -20.67
C LEU A 228 -6.95 -0.07 -21.11
N ARG A 229 -6.78 0.57 -22.27
CA ARG A 229 -7.75 1.56 -22.77
C ARG A 229 -9.10 0.91 -23.04
N GLN A 230 -9.09 -0.30 -23.58
CA GLN A 230 -10.32 -1.06 -23.84
C GLN A 230 -11.01 -1.46 -22.53
N ILE A 231 -10.28 -2.05 -21.59
CA ILE A 231 -10.77 -2.46 -20.26
C ILE A 231 -11.35 -1.27 -19.49
N VAL A 232 -10.65 -0.13 -19.48
CA VAL A 232 -11.12 1.09 -18.83
C VAL A 232 -12.37 1.66 -19.51
N SER A 233 -12.44 1.61 -20.85
CA SER A 233 -13.63 2.00 -21.61
C SER A 233 -14.84 1.16 -21.23
N ASP A 234 -14.63 -0.15 -21.06
CA ASP A 234 -15.68 -1.09 -20.68
C ASP A 234 -16.21 -0.79 -19.26
N TRP A 235 -15.33 -0.47 -18.30
CA TRP A 235 -15.73 -0.05 -16.94
C TRP A 235 -16.56 1.24 -16.92
N LEU A 236 -16.21 2.22 -17.78
CA LEU A 236 -16.92 3.50 -17.86
C LEU A 236 -18.25 3.40 -18.59
N SER A 237 -18.46 2.36 -19.41
CA SER A 237 -19.69 2.14 -20.17
C SER A 237 -20.79 1.40 -19.37
N VAL A 238 -20.45 0.85 -18.20
CA VAL A 238 -21.37 0.08 -17.32
C VAL A 238 -21.96 0.93 -16.20
N THR A 239 -21.56 2.22 -16.08
CA THR A 239 -22.11 3.19 -15.11
C THR A 239 -23.08 4.12 -15.78
#